data_629ae7b1652be571e8989217beacc582
#
_entry.id   629ae7b1652be571e8989217beacc582
#
_cell.length_a   1.000
_cell.length_b   1.000
_cell.length_c   1.000
_cell.angle_alpha   90.00
_cell.angle_beta   90.00
_cell.angle_gamma   90.00
#
_symmetry.space_group_name_H-M   'P 1'
#
loop_
_entity.id
_entity.type
_entity.pdbx_description
1 polymer ?
#
loop_
_entity_poly.entity_id
_entity_poly.type
_entity_poly.pdbx_seq_one_letter_code
_entity_poly.pdbx_strand_id
1 'polypeptide(L)'
;MARTASATPRLRRRERKNITSGTAHVNATFNNTMITISDAQGNTIAWSSAGSQGFKGSRKSTPYAAQVAAEDAGRKAMEPGMRTLEIEVKGPGSGRESALRALQAVGFAVTSIRDMTPIPHNGCRPPKRRRV
;
A
#
# COMPACT_ATOMS: atom_id res chain seq x y z
N MET A 1 -13.21 25.32 -28.02
CA MET A 1 -12.02 25.28 -27.78
C MET A 1 -11.41 24.06 -27.13
N ALA A 2 -10.34 23.61 -27.69
CA ALA A 2 -9.70 22.40 -27.23
C ALA A 2 -9.22 22.48 -25.78
N ARG A 3 -8.79 23.64 -25.32
CA ARG A 3 -8.33 23.81 -23.96
C ARG A 3 -9.40 23.52 -22.94
N THR A 4 -10.62 23.91 -23.22
CA THR A 4 -11.73 23.64 -22.33
C THR A 4 -11.94 22.15 -22.16
N ALA A 5 -11.88 21.39 -23.24
CA ALA A 5 -12.06 19.94 -23.19
C ALA A 5 -10.96 19.27 -22.40
N SER A 6 -9.70 19.70 -22.56
CA SER A 6 -8.61 19.07 -21.82
C SER A 6 -8.65 19.37 -20.33
N ALA A 7 -9.14 20.54 -19.95
CA ALA A 7 -9.26 20.88 -18.53
C ALA A 7 -10.34 20.03 -17.85
N THR A 8 -11.44 19.76 -18.55
CA THR A 8 -12.56 19.03 -17.99
C THR A 8 -12.18 17.64 -17.45
N PRO A 9 -11.42 16.80 -18.18
CA PRO A 9 -11.02 15.49 -17.63
C PRO A 9 -10.25 15.57 -16.33
N ARG A 10 -9.38 16.55 -16.19
CA ARG A 10 -8.62 16.69 -14.95
C ARG A 10 -9.51 17.06 -13.78
N LEU A 11 -10.46 17.94 -14.01
CA LEU A 11 -11.41 18.32 -12.96
C LEU A 11 -12.24 17.13 -12.52
N ARG A 12 -12.70 16.32 -13.47
CA ARG A 12 -13.49 15.15 -13.14
C ARG A 12 -12.69 14.15 -12.29
N ARG A 13 -11.41 13.97 -12.57
CA ARG A 13 -10.59 13.07 -11.78
C ARG A 13 -10.47 13.54 -10.36
N ARG A 14 -10.31 14.83 -10.13
CA ARG A 14 -10.25 15.36 -8.78
C ARG A 14 -11.56 15.21 -8.04
N GLU A 15 -12.66 15.40 -8.72
CA GLU A 15 -13.97 15.25 -8.11
C GLU A 15 -14.23 13.81 -7.67
N ARG A 16 -13.81 12.84 -8.48
CA ARG A 16 -14.03 11.44 -8.15
C ARG A 16 -13.18 10.96 -6.97
N LYS A 17 -12.21 11.75 -6.55
CA LYS A 17 -11.34 11.36 -5.46
C LYS A 17 -11.87 11.72 -4.09
N ASN A 18 -13.13 12.08 -4.00
CA ASN A 18 -13.74 12.32 -2.70
C ASN A 18 -14.18 10.97 -2.10
N ILE A 19 -13.22 10.20 -1.63
CA ILE A 19 -13.42 8.85 -1.13
C ILE A 19 -13.07 8.83 0.34
N THR A 20 -14.01 8.41 1.18
CA THR A 20 -13.82 8.46 2.63
C THR A 20 -13.30 7.15 3.22
N SER A 21 -13.54 6.03 2.57
CA SER A 21 -13.09 4.73 3.07
C SER A 21 -12.40 3.94 1.97
N GLY A 22 -11.51 3.04 2.37
CA GLY A 22 -10.80 2.22 1.43
C GLY A 22 -10.07 1.08 2.10
N THR A 23 -9.24 0.40 1.34
CA THR A 23 -8.47 -0.74 1.81
C THR A 23 -6.99 -0.49 1.56
N ALA A 24 -6.19 -0.70 2.58
CA ALA A 24 -4.73 -0.64 2.45
C ALA A 24 -4.20 -2.06 2.30
N HIS A 25 -3.54 -2.32 1.20
CA HIS A 25 -2.94 -3.61 0.90
C HIS A 25 -1.45 -3.53 1.20
N VAL A 26 -1.03 -4.24 2.23
CA VAL A 26 0.38 -4.26 2.64
C VAL A 26 0.98 -5.60 2.22
N ASN A 27 1.95 -5.55 1.33
CA ASN A 27 2.65 -6.75 0.87
C ASN A 27 4.09 -6.66 1.39
N ALA A 28 4.37 -7.39 2.46
CA ALA A 28 5.67 -7.37 3.12
C ALA A 28 6.42 -8.66 2.81
N THR A 29 7.48 -8.55 2.02
CA THR A 29 8.35 -9.67 1.71
C THR A 29 9.66 -9.54 2.48
N PHE A 30 10.51 -10.56 2.38
CA PHE A 30 11.82 -10.49 3.00
C PHE A 30 12.73 -9.43 2.37
N ASN A 31 12.40 -8.99 1.17
CA ASN A 31 13.23 -8.06 0.42
C ASN A 31 12.64 -6.67 0.31
N ASN A 32 11.34 -6.50 0.53
CA ASN A 32 10.69 -5.23 0.26
C ASN A 32 9.34 -5.17 0.96
N THR A 33 8.80 -3.98 1.08
CA THR A 33 7.43 -3.76 1.55
C THR A 33 6.75 -2.82 0.58
N MET A 34 5.59 -3.23 0.09
CA MET A 34 4.78 -2.42 -0.82
C MET A 34 3.43 -2.15 -0.17
N ILE A 35 2.99 -0.91 -0.29
CA ILE A 35 1.71 -0.50 0.27
C ILE A 35 0.89 0.13 -0.85
N THR A 36 -0.31 -0.39 -1.03
CA THR A 36 -1.25 0.12 -2.03
C THR A 36 -2.56 0.43 -1.32
N ILE A 37 -3.08 1.62 -1.53
CA ILE A 37 -4.34 2.02 -0.94
C ILE A 37 -5.35 2.16 -2.06
N SER A 38 -6.46 1.43 -1.94
CA SER A 38 -7.50 1.41 -2.94
C SER A 38 -8.83 1.82 -2.32
N ASP A 39 -9.80 2.14 -3.19
CA ASP A 39 -11.16 2.38 -2.72
C ASP A 39 -11.88 1.04 -2.51
N ALA A 40 -13.16 1.11 -2.15
CA ALA A 40 -13.95 -0.09 -1.90
C ALA A 40 -14.15 -0.94 -3.15
N GLN A 41 -14.01 -0.36 -4.31
CA GLN A 41 -14.16 -1.08 -5.58
C GLN A 41 -12.87 -1.69 -6.09
N GLY A 42 -11.74 -1.38 -5.44
CA GLY A 42 -10.46 -1.93 -5.83
C GLY A 42 -9.61 -1.02 -6.70
N ASN A 43 -10.06 0.20 -6.98
CA ASN A 43 -9.26 1.16 -7.76
C ASN A 43 -8.16 1.75 -6.91
N THR A 44 -6.93 1.69 -7.40
CA THR A 44 -5.78 2.20 -6.65
C THR A 44 -5.82 3.71 -6.57
N ILE A 45 -5.74 4.25 -5.37
CA ILE A 45 -5.72 5.69 -5.12
C ILE A 45 -4.31 6.17 -4.87
N ALA A 46 -3.56 5.44 -4.06
CA ALA A 46 -2.18 5.80 -3.71
C ALA A 46 -1.37 4.53 -3.50
N TRP A 47 -0.08 4.63 -3.75
CA TRP A 47 0.81 3.52 -3.49
C TRP A 47 2.19 4.04 -3.13
N SER A 48 2.95 3.21 -2.45
CA SER A 48 4.34 3.49 -2.14
C SER A 48 5.04 2.19 -1.80
N SER A 49 6.35 2.18 -1.92
CA SER A 49 7.14 1.03 -1.52
C SER A 49 8.45 1.51 -0.93
N ALA A 50 9.16 0.62 -0.26
CA ALA A 50 10.46 0.96 0.27
C ALA A 50 11.41 1.40 -0.84
N GLY A 51 11.32 0.76 -2.01
CA GLY A 51 12.13 1.14 -3.15
C GLY A 51 11.82 2.53 -3.67
N SER A 52 10.55 2.90 -3.71
CA SER A 52 10.15 4.22 -4.19
C SER A 52 10.56 5.35 -3.23
N GLN A 53 10.85 5.02 -1.98
CA GLN A 53 11.31 5.99 -0.98
C GLN A 53 12.82 6.10 -0.92
N GLY A 54 13.52 5.49 -1.86
CA GLY A 54 14.97 5.61 -1.97
C GLY A 54 15.78 4.53 -1.26
N PHE A 55 15.14 3.57 -0.62
CA PHE A 55 15.85 2.45 0.00
C PHE A 55 16.31 1.47 -1.08
N LYS A 56 17.48 0.91 -0.89
CA LYS A 56 18.05 -0.02 -1.86
C LYS A 56 18.60 -1.26 -1.16
N GLY A 57 18.58 -2.40 -1.88
CA GLY A 57 19.12 -3.64 -1.39
C GLY A 57 18.44 -4.12 -0.13
N SER A 58 19.22 -4.55 0.84
CA SER A 58 18.68 -5.08 2.10
C SER A 58 17.94 -4.03 2.94
N ARG A 59 18.16 -2.76 2.68
CA ARG A 59 17.47 -1.71 3.42
C ARG A 59 15.98 -1.68 3.14
N LYS A 60 15.55 -2.17 1.98
CA LYS A 60 14.12 -2.21 1.64
C LYS A 60 13.31 -3.13 2.54
N SER A 61 13.95 -4.09 3.18
CA SER A 61 13.23 -5.04 4.03
C SER A 61 13.15 -4.61 5.50
N THR A 62 13.69 -3.45 5.86
CA THR A 62 13.70 -3.01 7.24
C THR A 62 12.34 -2.47 7.67
N PRO A 63 12.00 -2.57 8.97
CA PRO A 63 10.77 -1.97 9.46
C PRO A 63 10.69 -0.47 9.25
N TYR A 64 11.82 0.23 9.35
CA TYR A 64 11.85 1.66 9.12
C TYR A 64 11.45 1.99 7.67
N ALA A 65 11.94 1.23 6.71
CA ALA A 65 11.57 1.44 5.30
C ALA A 65 10.06 1.25 5.10
N ALA A 66 9.49 0.24 5.74
CA ALA A 66 8.05 0.01 5.67
C ALA A 66 7.28 1.17 6.28
N GLN A 67 7.76 1.71 7.38
CA GLN A 67 7.13 2.86 8.02
C GLN A 67 7.12 4.06 7.09
N VAL A 68 8.24 4.37 6.47
CA VAL A 68 8.35 5.51 5.55
C VAL A 68 7.42 5.32 4.35
N ALA A 69 7.39 4.12 3.79
CA ALA A 69 6.52 3.83 2.66
C ALA A 69 5.04 3.98 3.04
N ALA A 70 4.66 3.48 4.20
CA ALA A 70 3.27 3.59 4.66
C ALA A 70 2.87 5.05 4.91
N GLU A 71 3.74 5.83 5.48
CA GLU A 71 3.47 7.25 5.70
C GLU A 71 3.26 7.98 4.39
N ASP A 72 4.09 7.72 3.40
CA ASP A 72 3.96 8.35 2.09
C ASP A 72 2.65 7.96 1.42
N ALA A 73 2.34 6.68 1.38
CA ALA A 73 1.08 6.21 0.78
C ALA A 73 -0.12 6.79 1.52
N GLY A 74 -0.04 6.86 2.84
CA GLY A 74 -1.13 7.41 3.65
C GLY A 74 -1.38 8.88 3.38
N ARG A 75 -0.33 9.67 3.30
CA ARG A 75 -0.49 11.09 3.00
C ARG A 75 -1.13 11.30 1.63
N LYS A 76 -0.69 10.53 0.63
CA LYS A 76 -1.27 10.60 -0.70
C LYS A 76 -2.74 10.21 -0.71
N ALA A 77 -3.11 9.22 0.08
CA ALA A 77 -4.50 8.78 0.15
C ALA A 77 -5.38 9.78 0.90
N MET A 78 -4.81 10.56 1.81
CA MET A 78 -5.58 11.55 2.54
C MET A 78 -5.98 12.76 1.69
N GLU A 79 -5.25 13.03 0.62
CA GLU A 79 -5.60 14.14 -0.27
C GLU A 79 -7.02 14.01 -0.82
N PRO A 80 -7.46 12.84 -1.29
CA PRO A 80 -8.85 12.68 -1.73
C PRO A 80 -9.88 12.67 -0.60
N GLY A 81 -9.46 12.76 0.63
CA GLY A 81 -10.37 12.81 1.77
C GLY A 81 -10.56 11.51 2.52
N MET A 82 -9.75 10.51 2.23
CA MET A 82 -9.87 9.20 2.88
C MET A 82 -9.54 9.30 4.36
N ARG A 83 -10.37 8.69 5.19
CA ARG A 83 -10.19 8.71 6.64
C ARG A 83 -10.23 7.34 7.27
N THR A 84 -10.92 6.40 6.66
CA THR A 84 -11.14 5.06 7.22
C THR A 84 -10.48 4.02 6.33
N LEU A 85 -9.75 3.09 6.94
CA LEU A 85 -9.08 2.02 6.21
C LEU A 85 -9.38 0.66 6.81
N GLU A 86 -9.56 -0.32 5.92
CA GLU A 86 -9.37 -1.72 6.26
C GLU A 86 -7.98 -2.08 5.80
N ILE A 87 -7.29 -2.91 6.54
CA ILE A 87 -5.92 -3.29 6.20
C ILE A 87 -5.85 -4.77 5.90
N GLU A 88 -5.29 -5.11 4.76
CA GLU A 88 -5.01 -6.49 4.37
C GLU A 88 -3.52 -6.66 4.24
N VAL A 89 -2.96 -7.59 5.03
CA VAL A 89 -1.53 -7.82 5.09
C VAL A 89 -1.18 -9.14 4.45
N LYS A 90 -0.15 -9.16 3.63
CA LYS A 90 0.37 -10.37 3.02
C LYS A 90 1.87 -10.47 3.23
N GLY A 91 2.33 -11.70 3.44
CA GLY A 91 3.75 -12.00 3.42
C GLY A 91 4.39 -11.99 4.79
N PRO A 92 5.59 -12.58 4.87
CA PRO A 92 6.29 -12.78 6.14
C PRO A 92 7.26 -11.68 6.50
N GLY A 93 7.32 -10.59 5.75
CA GLY A 93 8.32 -9.54 5.97
C GLY A 93 8.22 -8.85 7.32
N SER A 94 9.32 -8.32 7.79
CA SER A 94 9.38 -7.64 9.08
C SER A 94 8.66 -6.30 9.09
N GLY A 95 8.30 -5.77 7.91
CA GLY A 95 7.65 -4.48 7.80
C GLY A 95 6.15 -4.49 8.08
N ARG A 96 5.56 -5.63 8.38
CA ARG A 96 4.11 -5.74 8.56
C ARG A 96 3.59 -4.80 9.63
N GLU A 97 4.09 -4.94 10.85
CA GLU A 97 3.61 -4.14 11.97
C GLU A 97 3.97 -2.67 11.83
N SER A 98 5.16 -2.38 11.33
CA SER A 98 5.60 -1.00 11.15
C SER A 98 4.71 -0.26 10.18
N ALA A 99 4.31 -0.91 9.08
CA ALA A 99 3.40 -0.32 8.12
C ALA A 99 2.03 -0.03 8.74
N LEU A 100 1.52 -0.97 9.53
CA LEU A 100 0.23 -0.79 10.20
C LEU A 100 0.26 0.39 11.15
N ARG A 101 1.31 0.48 11.95
CA ARG A 101 1.47 1.58 12.91
C ARG A 101 1.59 2.92 12.21
N ALA A 102 2.33 2.95 11.11
CA ALA A 102 2.52 4.18 10.35
C ALA A 102 1.21 4.67 9.75
N LEU A 103 0.38 3.78 9.25
CA LEU A 103 -0.92 4.17 8.72
C LEU A 103 -1.82 4.74 9.81
N GLN A 104 -1.79 4.18 11.01
CA GLN A 104 -2.53 4.74 12.12
C GLN A 104 -1.97 6.10 12.55
N ALA A 105 -0.67 6.24 12.52
CA ALA A 105 -0.02 7.50 12.91
C ALA A 105 -0.32 8.64 11.95
N VAL A 106 -0.53 8.33 10.68
CA VAL A 106 -0.91 9.34 9.69
C VAL A 106 -2.29 9.92 9.99
N GLY A 107 -3.15 9.16 10.64
CA GLY A 107 -4.45 9.65 11.07
C GLY A 107 -5.65 8.85 10.58
N PHE A 108 -5.42 7.67 10.00
CA PHE A 108 -6.51 6.82 9.56
C PHE A 108 -7.17 6.10 10.72
N ALA A 109 -8.48 5.97 10.65
CA ALA A 109 -9.23 5.09 11.53
C ALA A 109 -9.26 3.70 10.92
N VAL A 110 -8.57 2.76 11.55
CA VAL A 110 -8.48 1.39 11.05
C VAL A 110 -9.66 0.59 11.58
N THR A 111 -10.49 0.08 10.69
CA THR A 111 -11.69 -0.66 11.09
C THR A 111 -11.45 -2.15 11.24
N SER A 112 -10.56 -2.73 10.43
CA SER A 112 -10.22 -4.14 10.54
C SER A 112 -8.87 -4.40 9.95
N ILE A 113 -8.23 -5.45 10.43
CA ILE A 113 -6.93 -5.90 9.94
C ILE A 113 -7.07 -7.38 9.64
N ARG A 114 -6.74 -7.77 8.40
CA ARG A 114 -6.80 -9.16 7.98
C ARG A 114 -5.45 -9.60 7.44
N ASP A 115 -5.07 -10.80 7.78
CA ASP A 115 -3.88 -11.42 7.21
C ASP A 115 -4.31 -12.27 6.02
N MET A 116 -3.91 -11.86 4.84
CA MET A 116 -4.29 -12.50 3.58
C MET A 116 -3.15 -13.30 2.97
N THR A 117 -2.16 -13.67 3.77
CA THR A 117 -1.02 -14.43 3.27
C THR A 117 -1.49 -15.73 2.64
N PRO A 118 -1.20 -15.99 1.36
CA PRO A 118 -1.68 -17.19 0.70
C PRO A 118 -0.93 -18.42 1.18
N ILE A 119 -1.66 -19.49 1.40
CA ILE A 119 -1.10 -20.79 1.78
C ILE A 119 -1.48 -21.79 0.70
N PRO A 120 -0.51 -22.24 -0.13
CA PRO A 120 -0.84 -23.17 -1.19
C PRO A 120 -1.17 -24.56 -0.63
N HIS A 121 -2.09 -25.24 -1.30
CA HIS A 121 -2.43 -26.63 -0.98
C HIS A 121 -1.53 -27.55 -1.79
N ASN A 122 -0.25 -27.56 -1.45
CA ASN A 122 0.85 -28.20 -2.16
C ASN A 122 1.26 -27.51 -3.47
N GLY A 123 0.41 -26.74 -4.10
CA GLY A 123 0.72 -25.86 -5.22
C GLY A 123 1.78 -26.35 -6.20
N CYS A 124 2.63 -25.42 -6.64
CA CYS A 124 3.72 -25.73 -7.54
C CYS A 124 4.91 -26.28 -6.79
N ARG A 125 5.67 -27.14 -7.45
CA ARG A 125 6.90 -27.67 -6.86
C ARG A 125 7.90 -26.53 -6.64
N PRO A 126 8.48 -26.43 -5.42
CA PRO A 126 9.48 -25.40 -5.16
C PRO A 126 10.75 -25.62 -5.98
N PRO A 127 11.53 -24.55 -6.19
CA PRO A 127 12.78 -24.68 -6.92
C PRO A 127 13.82 -25.46 -6.13
N LYS A 128 14.87 -25.89 -6.81
CA LYS A 128 15.98 -26.56 -6.15
C LYS A 128 16.60 -25.67 -5.07
N ARG A 129 17.20 -26.34 -4.08
CA ARG A 129 18.01 -25.63 -3.10
C ARG A 129 19.12 -24.85 -3.81
N ARG A 130 19.31 -23.66 -3.37
CA ARG A 130 20.40 -22.84 -3.89
C ARG A 130 21.73 -23.37 -3.39
N ARG A 131 22.71 -23.35 -4.26
CA ARG A 131 24.08 -23.61 -3.84
C ARG A 131 24.61 -22.40 -3.12
N VAL A 132 25.27 -22.63 -2.03
CA VAL A 132 25.78 -21.55 -1.21
C VAL A 132 27.29 -21.63 -1.15
#